data_d00235fdca58d0c9368b47e6827c42e2
#
_entry.id   d00235fdca58d0c9368b47e6827c42e2
#
_cell.length_a   1.000
_cell.length_b   1.000
_cell.length_c   1.000
_cell.angle_alpha   90.00
_cell.angle_beta   90.00
_cell.angle_gamma   90.00
#
_symmetry.space_group_name_H-M   'P 1'
#
loop_
_entity.id
_entity.type
_entity.pdbx_description
1 polymer ?
#
loop_
_entity_poly.entity_id
_entity_poly.type
_entity_poly.pdbx_seq_one_letter_code
_entity_poly.pdbx_strand_id
1 'polypeptide(L)'
;MGVAGSIASYLIRHAQGCLLVESGPGSTQAALQARLAEHGLRLADVSDVFLTHIHLDHAGAAGWLARQGARIHVHPAGAPHLLDPEKLLSSAARIYGDLMDTLWGQFLPVPEEQLSVLQDGQVVTVGGVSLQAVETLGHAEHHFVYLFDDV
;
A
#
# COMPACT_ATOMS: atom_id res chain seq x y z
N MET A 1 -12.30 -4.08 12.31
CA MET A 1 -12.07 -5.54 12.28
C MET A 1 -11.56 -6.02 13.61
N GLY A 2 -10.92 -6.36 14.28
CA GLY A 2 -10.52 -6.85 15.63
C GLY A 2 -10.01 -8.28 15.62
N VAL A 3 -9.83 -8.88 14.43
CA VAL A 3 -9.29 -10.22 14.27
C VAL A 3 -7.80 -10.09 13.96
N ALA A 4 -6.96 -10.57 14.87
CA ALA A 4 -5.51 -10.57 14.69
C ALA A 4 -5.12 -11.47 13.51
N GLY A 5 -4.13 -11.02 12.70
CA GLY A 5 -3.59 -11.79 11.59
C GLY A 5 -4.44 -11.84 10.30
N SER A 6 -5.51 -11.02 10.21
CA SER A 6 -6.34 -10.97 9.00
C SER A 6 -5.80 -10.03 7.90
N ILE A 7 -4.94 -9.07 8.26
CA ILE A 7 -4.29 -8.14 7.34
C ILE A 7 -2.79 -8.16 7.61
N ALA A 8 -1.99 -8.13 6.55
CA ALA A 8 -0.53 -8.06 6.64
C ALA A 8 0.01 -6.82 5.92
N SER A 9 0.93 -6.12 6.55
CA SER A 9 1.84 -5.16 5.94
C SER A 9 3.25 -5.59 6.33
N TYR A 10 4.17 -5.61 5.38
CA TYR A 10 5.54 -6.07 5.62
C TYR A 10 6.45 -4.86 5.73
N LEU A 11 7.20 -4.79 6.84
CA LEU A 11 8.16 -3.73 7.12
C LEU A 11 9.57 -4.17 6.74
N ILE A 12 10.25 -3.39 5.92
CA ILE A 12 11.65 -3.60 5.56
C ILE A 12 12.43 -2.33 5.93
N ARG A 13 13.45 -2.50 6.79
CA ARG A 13 14.30 -1.40 7.24
C ARG A 13 15.37 -1.08 6.20
N HIS A 14 15.74 0.19 6.11
CA HIS A 14 16.89 0.66 5.35
C HIS A 14 17.61 1.81 6.08
N ALA A 15 18.69 2.31 5.52
CA ALA A 15 19.59 3.26 6.21
C ALA A 15 18.92 4.60 6.61
N GLN A 16 17.86 5.03 5.91
CA GLN A 16 17.18 6.31 6.16
C GLN A 16 15.74 6.17 6.72
N GLY A 17 15.30 4.95 7.06
CA GLY A 17 13.95 4.71 7.56
C GLY A 17 13.44 3.31 7.24
N CYS A 18 12.30 3.22 6.62
CA CYS A 18 11.73 1.94 6.19
C CYS A 18 10.86 2.09 4.94
N LEU A 19 10.66 0.99 4.26
CA LEU A 19 9.61 0.83 3.27
C LEU A 19 8.58 -0.21 3.76
N LEU A 20 7.39 -0.14 3.19
CA LEU A 20 6.32 -1.11 3.43
C LEU A 20 5.98 -1.84 2.13
N VAL A 21 5.68 -3.14 2.23
CA VAL A 21 4.86 -3.82 1.24
C VAL A 21 3.47 -3.97 1.83
N GLU A 22 2.48 -3.42 1.15
CA GLU A 22 1.10 -3.21 1.55
C GLU A 22 0.89 -2.11 2.60
N SER A 23 -0.14 -1.31 2.40
CA SER A 23 -0.55 -0.28 3.36
C SER A 23 -1.59 -0.76 4.38
N GLY A 24 -2.30 -1.83 4.07
CA GLY A 24 -3.51 -2.21 4.78
C GLY A 24 -4.70 -1.27 4.50
N PRO A 25 -5.87 -1.55 5.07
CA PRO A 25 -7.06 -0.70 4.95
C PRO A 25 -6.97 0.56 5.81
N GLY A 26 -7.73 1.59 5.43
CA GLY A 26 -7.86 2.81 6.21
C GLY A 26 -8.32 2.60 7.66
N SER A 27 -9.11 1.57 7.92
CA SER A 27 -9.58 1.19 9.27
C SER A 27 -8.46 0.71 10.21
N THR A 28 -7.27 0.36 9.69
CA THR A 28 -6.13 -0.15 10.48
C THR A 28 -4.98 0.85 10.64
N GLN A 29 -5.16 2.11 10.26
CA GLN A 29 -4.11 3.16 10.36
C GLN A 29 -3.52 3.28 11.77
N ALA A 30 -4.37 3.28 12.80
CA ALA A 30 -3.90 3.35 14.20
C ALA A 30 -3.06 2.12 14.61
N ALA A 31 -3.43 0.93 14.11
CA ALA A 31 -2.67 -0.30 14.36
C ALA A 31 -1.33 -0.27 13.64
N LEU A 32 -1.28 0.18 12.39
CA LEU A 32 -0.04 0.35 11.63
C LEU A 32 0.91 1.32 12.35
N GLN A 33 0.39 2.48 12.78
CA GLN A 33 1.18 3.48 13.52
C GLN A 33 1.73 2.91 14.83
N ALA A 34 0.93 2.16 15.61
CA ALA A 34 1.36 1.52 16.83
C ALA A 34 2.47 0.49 16.58
N ARG A 35 2.34 -0.32 15.51
CA ARG A 35 3.35 -1.31 15.13
C ARG A 35 4.66 -0.67 14.68
N LEU A 36 4.61 0.42 13.92
CA LEU A 36 5.81 1.18 13.58
C LEU A 36 6.52 1.70 14.84
N ALA A 37 5.74 2.22 15.80
CA ALA A 37 6.30 2.73 17.07
C ALA A 37 6.97 1.62 17.91
N GLU A 38 6.45 0.40 17.92
CA GLU A 38 7.09 -0.77 18.56
C GLU A 38 8.47 -1.06 17.97
N HIS A 39 8.67 -0.72 16.70
CA HIS A 39 9.95 -0.81 16.01
C HIS A 39 10.80 0.47 16.09
N GLY A 40 10.38 1.46 16.89
CA GLY A 40 11.10 2.75 17.02
C GLY A 40 10.99 3.65 15.79
N LEU A 41 9.96 3.45 14.96
CA LEU A 41 9.70 4.18 13.72
C LEU A 41 8.44 5.03 13.85
N ARG A 42 8.42 6.15 13.13
CA ARG A 42 7.27 7.04 12.97
C ARG A 42 6.71 6.91 11.56
N LEU A 43 5.53 7.41 11.30
CA LEU A 43 4.94 7.47 9.95
C LEU A 43 5.85 8.19 8.95
N ALA A 44 6.50 9.28 9.39
CA ALA A 44 7.41 10.05 8.56
C ALA A 44 8.71 9.29 8.19
N ASP A 45 8.99 8.17 8.84
CA ASP A 45 10.15 7.32 8.54
C ASP A 45 9.82 6.27 7.45
N VAL A 46 8.53 6.18 7.03
CA VAL A 46 8.10 5.38 5.88
C VAL A 46 8.36 6.17 4.60
N SER A 47 9.39 5.80 3.86
CA SER A 47 9.78 6.48 2.62
C SER A 47 8.94 6.02 1.41
N ASP A 48 8.62 4.73 1.37
CA ASP A 48 8.01 4.08 0.21
C ASP A 48 7.00 3.01 0.64
N VAL A 49 5.95 2.86 -0.17
CA VAL A 49 4.97 1.78 -0.03
C VAL A 49 4.83 1.09 -1.38
N PHE A 50 5.07 -0.20 -1.42
CA PHE A 50 4.92 -1.05 -2.60
C PHE A 50 3.60 -1.82 -2.49
N LEU A 51 2.68 -1.59 -3.41
CA LEU A 51 1.39 -2.27 -3.44
C LEU A 51 1.43 -3.45 -4.39
N THR A 52 1.10 -4.65 -3.89
CA THR A 52 0.94 -5.79 -4.79
C THR A 52 -0.25 -5.55 -5.72
N HIS A 53 -1.34 -5.00 -5.21
CA HIS A 53 -2.52 -4.62 -5.97
C HIS A 53 -3.37 -3.61 -5.19
N ILE A 54 -4.48 -3.13 -5.78
CA ILE A 54 -5.24 -2.01 -5.21
C ILE A 54 -6.51 -2.40 -4.44
N HIS A 55 -6.72 -3.67 -4.09
CA HIS A 55 -7.86 -4.00 -3.22
C HIS A 55 -7.75 -3.29 -1.87
N LEU A 56 -8.90 -3.06 -1.22
CA LEU A 56 -8.99 -2.15 -0.07
C LEU A 56 -8.20 -2.59 1.15
N ASP A 57 -8.00 -3.90 1.31
CA ASP A 57 -7.18 -4.50 2.36
C ASP A 57 -5.67 -4.37 2.13
N HIS A 58 -5.26 -4.03 0.91
CA HIS A 58 -3.86 -3.81 0.52
C HIS A 58 -3.51 -2.33 0.37
N ALA A 59 -4.36 -1.56 -0.33
CA ALA A 59 -4.09 -0.18 -0.71
C ALA A 59 -4.90 0.88 0.06
N GLY A 60 -5.78 0.47 0.99
CA GLY A 60 -6.75 1.37 1.62
C GLY A 60 -6.14 2.55 2.38
N ALA A 61 -4.96 2.37 2.98
CA ALA A 61 -4.25 3.44 3.68
C ALA A 61 -3.17 4.15 2.83
N ALA A 62 -3.02 3.79 1.54
CA ALA A 62 -1.95 4.34 0.69
C ALA A 62 -2.00 5.87 0.57
N GLY A 63 -3.18 6.44 0.30
CA GLY A 63 -3.34 7.89 0.22
C GLY A 63 -3.09 8.62 1.54
N TRP A 64 -3.34 7.98 2.68
CA TRP A 64 -2.99 8.52 4.00
C TRP A 64 -1.47 8.53 4.21
N LEU A 65 -0.76 7.43 3.87
CA LEU A 65 0.70 7.34 3.94
C LEU A 65 1.38 8.31 2.97
N ALA A 66 0.83 8.47 1.76
CA ALA A 66 1.32 9.44 0.79
C ALA A 66 1.33 10.88 1.35
N ARG A 67 0.28 11.25 2.11
CA ARG A 67 0.20 12.55 2.79
C ARG A 67 1.18 12.72 3.96
N GLN A 68 1.78 11.62 4.43
CA GLN A 68 2.89 11.66 5.39
C GLN A 68 4.27 11.73 4.72
N GLY A 69 4.30 11.73 3.38
CA GLY A 69 5.50 11.85 2.57
C GLY A 69 5.94 10.57 1.86
N ALA A 70 5.28 9.45 2.09
CA ALA A 70 5.62 8.18 1.44
C ALA A 70 5.33 8.21 -0.07
N ARG A 71 6.22 7.64 -0.87
CA ARG A 71 5.99 7.35 -2.29
C ARG A 71 5.24 6.03 -2.43
N ILE A 72 4.21 6.03 -3.27
CA ILE A 72 3.36 4.86 -3.49
C ILE A 72 3.68 4.24 -4.84
N HIS A 73 4.17 3.02 -4.82
CA HIS A 73 4.52 2.24 -6.01
C HIS A 73 3.37 1.30 -6.37
N VAL A 74 2.93 1.33 -7.62
CA VAL A 74 1.72 0.61 -8.06
C VAL A 74 1.82 0.17 -9.52
N HIS A 75 1.05 -0.86 -9.86
CA HIS A 75 0.85 -1.34 -11.22
C HIS A 75 0.14 -0.27 -12.10
N PRO A 76 0.46 -0.16 -13.41
CA PRO A 76 -0.15 0.84 -14.31
C PRO A 76 -1.68 0.80 -14.32
N ALA A 77 -2.28 -0.39 -14.35
CA ALA A 77 -3.74 -0.54 -14.33
C ALA A 77 -4.38 -0.14 -12.98
N GLY A 78 -3.61 -0.14 -11.88
CA GLY A 78 -4.08 0.30 -10.57
C GLY A 78 -3.99 1.81 -10.34
N ALA A 79 -3.03 2.47 -11.00
CA ALA A 79 -2.71 3.87 -10.77
C ALA A 79 -3.90 4.83 -10.93
N PRO A 80 -4.75 4.75 -11.97
CA PRO A 80 -5.90 5.64 -12.12
C PRO A 80 -6.88 5.55 -10.93
N HIS A 81 -7.02 4.38 -10.34
CA HIS A 81 -7.93 4.15 -9.20
C HIS A 81 -7.36 4.63 -7.87
N LEU A 82 -6.05 4.83 -7.76
CA LEU A 82 -5.45 5.48 -6.60
C LEU A 82 -5.52 7.00 -6.70
N LEU A 83 -5.45 7.56 -7.92
CA LEU A 83 -5.64 8.99 -8.18
C LEU A 83 -7.09 9.42 -7.99
N ASP A 84 -8.02 8.63 -8.53
CA ASP A 84 -9.46 8.83 -8.42
C ASP A 84 -10.14 7.50 -8.00
N PRO A 85 -10.38 7.31 -6.70
CA PRO A 85 -10.90 6.05 -6.18
C PRO A 85 -12.42 5.87 -6.32
N GLU A 86 -13.15 6.79 -6.94
CA GLU A 86 -14.62 6.75 -6.97
C GLU A 86 -15.17 5.44 -7.53
N LYS A 87 -14.64 4.97 -8.66
CA LYS A 87 -15.07 3.71 -9.30
C LYS A 87 -14.76 2.50 -8.42
N LEU A 88 -13.58 2.47 -7.81
CA LEU A 88 -13.16 1.40 -6.90
C LEU A 88 -14.10 1.33 -5.69
N LEU A 89 -14.33 2.47 -5.04
CA LEU A 89 -15.20 2.58 -3.86
C LEU A 89 -16.66 2.27 -4.18
N SER A 90 -17.19 2.75 -5.32
CA SER A 90 -18.53 2.43 -5.77
C SER A 90 -18.72 0.93 -6.03
N SER A 91 -17.70 0.26 -6.56
CA SER A 91 -17.73 -1.19 -6.76
C SER A 91 -17.71 -1.95 -5.43
N ALA A 92 -16.84 -1.56 -4.51
CA ALA A 92 -16.74 -2.15 -3.19
C ALA A 92 -18.02 -1.95 -2.36
N ALA A 93 -18.64 -0.76 -2.43
CA ALA A 93 -19.87 -0.44 -1.72
C ALA A 93 -21.04 -1.36 -2.13
N ARG A 94 -21.08 -1.83 -3.38
CA ARG A 94 -22.07 -2.82 -3.83
C ARG A 94 -21.92 -4.19 -3.16
N ILE A 95 -20.71 -4.52 -2.73
CA ILE A 95 -20.40 -5.80 -2.07
C ILE A 95 -20.57 -5.69 -0.56
N TYR A 96 -20.06 -4.62 0.04
CA TYR A 96 -19.91 -4.49 1.49
C TYR A 96 -20.99 -3.63 2.14
N GLY A 97 -21.73 -2.81 1.37
CA GLY A 97 -22.83 -1.99 1.87
C GLY A 97 -22.43 -1.16 3.09
N ASP A 98 -23.23 -1.26 4.15
CA ASP A 98 -23.02 -0.52 5.40
C ASP A 98 -21.76 -0.92 6.17
N LEU A 99 -21.07 -1.98 5.77
CA LEU A 99 -19.81 -2.41 6.38
C LEU A 99 -18.58 -1.69 5.84
N MET A 100 -18.74 -0.84 4.80
CA MET A 100 -17.62 -0.14 4.18
C MET A 100 -16.73 0.59 5.20
N ASP A 101 -17.32 1.43 6.05
CA ASP A 101 -16.57 2.21 7.03
C ASP A 101 -15.91 1.33 8.10
N THR A 102 -16.62 0.28 8.55
CA THR A 102 -16.12 -0.62 9.60
C THR A 102 -14.96 -1.49 9.10
N LEU A 103 -15.07 -2.01 7.89
CA LEU A 103 -14.06 -2.91 7.33
C LEU A 103 -12.88 -2.15 6.74
N TRP A 104 -13.16 -1.12 5.95
CA TRP A 104 -12.16 -0.48 5.10
C TRP A 104 -11.75 0.91 5.59
N GLY A 105 -12.64 1.60 6.32
CA GLY A 105 -12.41 2.97 6.77
C GLY A 105 -12.28 3.95 5.61
N GLN A 106 -11.60 5.06 5.84
CA GLN A 106 -11.43 6.09 4.82
C GLN A 106 -10.34 5.69 3.81
N PHE A 107 -10.70 5.69 2.53
CA PHE A 107 -9.78 5.55 1.40
C PHE A 107 -9.54 6.94 0.79
N LEU A 108 -8.34 7.47 0.94
CA LEU A 108 -7.96 8.77 0.40
C LEU A 108 -7.27 8.61 -0.97
N PRO A 109 -7.51 9.49 -1.95
CA PRO A 109 -6.73 9.49 -3.17
C PRO A 109 -5.25 9.76 -2.88
N VAL A 110 -4.38 9.13 -3.65
CA VAL A 110 -2.93 9.38 -3.61
C VAL A 110 -2.64 10.65 -4.41
N PRO A 111 -1.90 11.64 -3.88
CA PRO A 111 -1.43 12.77 -4.67
C PRO A 111 -0.55 12.32 -5.84
N GLU A 112 -0.71 12.93 -7.02
CA GLU A 112 -0.01 12.51 -8.24
C GLU A 112 1.52 12.55 -8.08
N GLU A 113 2.03 13.55 -7.39
CA GLU A 113 3.47 13.72 -7.09
C GLU A 113 4.04 12.63 -6.18
N GLN A 114 3.18 11.91 -5.45
CA GLN A 114 3.57 10.80 -4.59
C GLN A 114 3.37 9.44 -5.27
N LEU A 115 2.76 9.39 -6.45
CA LEU A 115 2.51 8.14 -7.16
C LEU A 115 3.69 7.77 -8.06
N SER A 116 4.09 6.51 -8.04
CA SER A 116 5.12 5.92 -8.89
C SER A 116 4.55 4.69 -9.59
N VAL A 117 4.38 4.80 -10.90
CA VAL A 117 3.85 3.70 -11.73
C VAL A 117 5.00 2.83 -12.18
N LEU A 118 4.99 1.55 -11.78
CA LEU A 118 6.02 0.58 -12.12
C LEU A 118 5.66 -0.19 -13.39
N GLN A 119 6.67 -0.75 -14.04
CA GLN A 119 6.52 -1.68 -15.16
C GLN A 119 6.97 -3.08 -14.74
N ASP A 120 6.49 -4.10 -15.47
CA ASP A 120 6.97 -5.48 -15.28
C ASP A 120 8.49 -5.56 -15.44
N GLY A 121 9.13 -6.28 -14.52
CA GLY A 121 10.58 -6.42 -14.45
C GLY A 121 11.33 -5.19 -13.91
N GLN A 122 10.65 -4.08 -13.64
CA GLN A 122 11.31 -2.87 -13.14
C GLN A 122 11.89 -3.08 -11.74
N VAL A 123 13.14 -2.65 -11.57
CA VAL A 123 13.82 -2.64 -10.26
C VAL A 123 13.78 -1.23 -9.68
N VAL A 124 13.41 -1.13 -8.40
CA VAL A 124 13.45 0.09 -7.61
C VAL A 124 14.38 -0.13 -6.43
N THR A 125 15.31 0.79 -6.21
CA THR A 125 16.22 0.74 -5.05
C THR A 125 15.92 1.88 -4.11
N VAL A 126 15.62 1.56 -2.86
CA VAL A 126 15.30 2.50 -1.78
C VAL A 126 16.21 2.22 -0.59
N GLY A 127 17.01 3.20 -0.17
CA GLY A 127 17.90 3.09 0.99
C GLY A 127 18.88 1.91 0.94
N GLY A 128 19.19 1.39 -0.25
CA GLY A 128 20.05 0.23 -0.47
C GLY A 128 19.31 -1.10 -0.58
N VAL A 129 17.98 -1.11 -0.41
CA VAL A 129 17.12 -2.29 -0.64
C VAL A 129 16.59 -2.23 -2.07
N SER A 130 16.81 -3.28 -2.86
CA SER A 130 16.30 -3.39 -4.22
C SER A 130 15.10 -4.33 -4.28
N LEU A 131 14.04 -3.87 -4.96
CA LEU A 131 12.83 -4.63 -5.22
C LEU A 131 12.58 -4.70 -6.72
N GLN A 132 12.39 -5.88 -7.26
CA GLN A 132 11.94 -6.06 -8.63
C GLN A 132 10.42 -6.33 -8.64
N ALA A 133 9.67 -5.51 -9.38
CA ALA A 133 8.26 -5.74 -9.64
C ALA A 133 8.11 -6.79 -10.73
N VAL A 134 7.36 -7.86 -10.46
CA VAL A 134 7.05 -8.92 -11.43
C VAL A 134 5.55 -9.03 -11.56
N GLU A 135 5.04 -8.85 -12.77
CA GLU A 135 3.61 -8.94 -13.05
C GLU A 135 3.12 -10.38 -12.87
N THR A 136 2.05 -10.55 -12.08
CA THR A 136 1.46 -11.86 -11.77
C THR A 136 -0.05 -11.78 -11.86
N LEU A 137 -0.54 -11.64 -13.09
CA LEU A 137 -1.98 -11.53 -13.38
C LEU A 137 -2.73 -12.79 -12.95
N GLY A 138 -3.99 -12.61 -12.53
CA GLY A 138 -4.86 -13.71 -12.11
C GLY A 138 -5.82 -13.30 -11.01
N HIS A 139 -5.29 -12.97 -9.81
CA HIS A 139 -6.09 -12.44 -8.71
C HIS A 139 -6.68 -11.06 -9.06
N ALA A 140 -5.88 -10.21 -9.70
CA ALA A 140 -6.27 -8.92 -10.25
C ALA A 140 -5.47 -8.61 -11.52
N GLU A 141 -6.02 -7.76 -12.40
CA GLU A 141 -5.32 -7.27 -13.61
C GLU A 141 -4.22 -6.24 -13.31
N HIS A 142 -4.04 -5.90 -12.05
CA HIS A 142 -3.08 -4.93 -11.55
C HIS A 142 -2.22 -5.52 -10.43
N HIS A 143 -1.82 -6.80 -10.57
CA HIS A 143 -1.11 -7.52 -9.53
C HIS A 143 0.38 -7.68 -9.84
N PHE A 144 1.20 -7.27 -8.86
CA PHE A 144 2.63 -7.54 -8.78
C PHE A 144 2.98 -8.46 -7.62
N VAL A 145 4.04 -9.23 -7.76
CA VAL A 145 4.87 -9.70 -6.65
C VAL A 145 6.18 -8.92 -6.67
N TYR A 146 6.81 -8.78 -5.51
CA TYR A 146 8.09 -8.09 -5.37
C TYR A 146 9.16 -9.09 -4.98
N LEU A 147 10.21 -9.19 -5.82
CA LEU A 147 11.39 -9.98 -5.50
C LEU A 147 12.42 -9.06 -4.83
N PHE A 148 12.99 -9.53 -3.75
CA PHE A 148 14.04 -8.84 -3.00
C PHE A 148 15.38 -9.53 -3.27
N ASP A 149 16.42 -8.76 -3.52
CA ASP A 149 17.79 -9.25 -3.47
C ASP A 149 18.21 -9.32 -2.00
N ASP A 150 18.48 -10.52 -1.50
CA ASP A 150 19.05 -10.87 -0.18
C ASP A 150 18.71 -9.88 0.97
N VAL A 151 17.58 -10.16 1.66
CA VAL A 151 17.21 -9.48 2.92
C VAL A 151 17.57 -10.38 4.10
#